data_0e857a4af1b63c931aba1a546e27d4ed
#
_entry.id   0e857a4af1b63c931aba1a546e27d4ed
#
_cell.length_a   1.000
_cell.length_b   1.000
_cell.length_c   1.000
_cell.angle_alpha   90.00
_cell.angle_beta   90.00
_cell.angle_gamma   90.00
#
_symmetry.space_group_name_H-M   'P 1'
#
loop_
_entity.id
_entity.type
_entity.pdbx_description
1 polymer ?
#
loop_
_entity_poly.entity_id
_entity_poly.type
_entity_poly.pdbx_seq_one_letter_code
_entity_poly.pdbx_strand_id
1 'polypeptide(L)'
;VETVMRGADAMLKFQPDWIIAMGGGSPIDAAKAMWIKYEYPEVTFEDMCKVFGLPKLRTKAHFCAIPSTSGTATEVTAFSIITDYEKGIKYPIADFEITPDVAIVDPDLAETMPKKLVAHTGMDAMTHAIEAYVSTANCDYTDPLAIHAIKMIQRDLIGSYNGDMDKRDSMH
;
A
#
# COMPACT_ATOMS: atom_id res chain seq x y z
N VAL A 1 -12.05 -9.86 -3.02
CA VAL A 1 -13.04 -9.40 -4.02
C VAL A 1 -14.33 -8.99 -3.34
N GLU A 2 -15.03 -9.85 -2.61
CA GLU A 2 -16.31 -9.56 -1.97
C GLU A 2 -16.29 -8.31 -1.08
N THR A 3 -15.29 -8.17 -0.23
CA THR A 3 -15.12 -7.00 0.64
C THR A 3 -15.00 -5.70 -0.17
N VAL A 4 -14.27 -5.74 -1.29
CA VAL A 4 -14.12 -4.59 -2.19
C VAL A 4 -15.46 -4.19 -2.79
N MET A 5 -16.22 -5.14 -3.30
CA MET A 5 -17.56 -4.88 -3.88
C MET A 5 -18.51 -4.28 -2.84
N ARG A 6 -18.56 -4.87 -1.64
CA ARG A 6 -19.40 -4.36 -0.55
C ARG A 6 -19.01 -2.94 -0.12
N GLY A 7 -17.71 -2.63 -0.07
CA GLY A 7 -17.23 -1.27 0.24
C GLY A 7 -17.58 -0.28 -0.86
N ALA A 8 -17.38 -0.65 -2.11
CA ALA A 8 -17.76 0.19 -3.26
C ALA A 8 -19.28 0.49 -3.30
N ASP A 9 -20.12 -0.51 -3.00
CA ASP A 9 -21.57 -0.33 -2.90
C ASP A 9 -21.96 0.65 -1.78
N ALA A 10 -21.24 0.61 -0.65
CA ALA A 10 -21.45 1.55 0.44
C ALA A 10 -21.05 2.98 0.01
N MET A 11 -19.91 3.12 -0.70
CA MET A 11 -19.47 4.41 -1.23
C MET A 11 -20.44 4.97 -2.27
N LEU A 12 -21.01 4.13 -3.14
CA LEU A 12 -22.02 4.56 -4.12
C LEU A 12 -23.29 5.12 -3.46
N LYS A 13 -23.66 4.60 -2.29
CA LYS A 13 -24.79 5.10 -1.50
C LYS A 13 -24.47 6.39 -0.74
N PHE A 14 -23.27 6.45 -0.14
CA PHE A 14 -22.85 7.55 0.72
C PHE A 14 -22.33 8.76 -0.08
N GLN A 15 -21.73 8.50 -1.26
CA GLN A 15 -21.12 9.48 -2.18
C GLN A 15 -20.03 10.35 -1.50
N PRO A 16 -18.97 9.75 -0.93
CA PRO A 16 -17.89 10.49 -0.33
C PRO A 16 -17.10 11.29 -1.37
N ASP A 17 -16.59 12.44 -0.98
CA ASP A 17 -15.62 13.24 -1.73
C ASP A 17 -14.17 12.99 -1.26
N TRP A 18 -14.01 12.33 -0.10
CA TRP A 18 -12.75 11.81 0.42
C TRP A 18 -12.90 10.38 0.92
N ILE A 19 -11.90 9.56 0.61
CA ILE A 19 -11.75 8.19 1.14
C ILE A 19 -10.53 8.20 2.05
N ILE A 20 -10.72 7.87 3.33
CA ILE A 20 -9.63 7.75 4.30
C ILE A 20 -9.43 6.26 4.60
N ALA A 21 -8.29 5.72 4.20
CA ALA A 21 -7.92 4.32 4.43
C ALA A 21 -6.85 4.24 5.51
N MET A 22 -7.18 3.64 6.66
CA MET A 22 -6.26 3.45 7.77
C MET A 22 -6.04 1.96 8.03
N GLY A 23 -4.77 1.54 8.12
CA GLY A 23 -4.41 0.15 8.41
C GLY A 23 -3.09 -0.27 7.79
N GLY A 24 -2.84 -1.57 7.72
CA GLY A 24 -1.68 -2.12 6.99
C GLY A 24 -1.91 -2.17 5.47
N GLY A 25 -1.04 -2.88 4.75
CA GLY A 25 -1.12 -2.98 3.28
C GLY A 25 -2.47 -3.44 2.78
N SER A 26 -2.99 -4.56 3.28
CA SER A 26 -4.24 -5.16 2.78
C SER A 26 -5.48 -4.27 2.93
N PRO A 27 -5.74 -3.57 4.05
CA PRO A 27 -6.84 -2.61 4.15
C PRO A 27 -6.72 -1.45 3.16
N ILE A 28 -5.52 -0.88 2.99
CA ILE A 28 -5.29 0.24 2.06
C ILE A 28 -5.43 -0.24 0.62
N ASP A 29 -4.89 -1.41 0.28
CA ASP A 29 -5.06 -2.03 -1.04
C ASP A 29 -6.53 -2.27 -1.37
N ALA A 30 -7.29 -2.81 -0.41
CA ALA A 30 -8.72 -3.00 -0.59
C ALA A 30 -9.45 -1.66 -0.83
N ALA A 31 -9.08 -0.62 -0.08
CA ALA A 31 -9.67 0.71 -0.23
C ALA A 31 -9.34 1.34 -1.60
N LYS A 32 -8.12 1.16 -2.13
CA LYS A 32 -7.75 1.57 -3.50
C LYS A 32 -8.65 0.88 -4.55
N ALA A 33 -8.86 -0.42 -4.41
CA ALA A 33 -9.75 -1.16 -5.31
C ALA A 33 -11.22 -0.73 -5.15
N MET A 34 -11.68 -0.43 -3.92
CA MET A 34 -13.00 0.15 -3.67
C MET A 34 -13.15 1.50 -4.35
N TRP A 35 -12.12 2.35 -4.30
CA TRP A 35 -12.10 3.66 -4.95
C TRP A 35 -12.31 3.54 -6.47
N ILE A 36 -11.58 2.62 -7.14
CA ILE A 36 -11.78 2.36 -8.57
C ILE A 36 -13.24 1.97 -8.84
N LYS A 37 -13.77 1.02 -8.08
CA LYS A 37 -15.16 0.53 -8.26
C LYS A 37 -16.20 1.59 -7.91
N TYR A 38 -15.91 2.51 -7.00
CA TYR A 38 -16.78 3.64 -6.68
C TYR A 38 -16.87 4.64 -7.83
N GLU A 39 -15.72 4.97 -8.44
CA GLU A 39 -15.72 5.91 -9.55
C GLU A 39 -16.21 5.29 -10.86
N TYR A 40 -15.86 4.02 -11.10
CA TYR A 40 -16.16 3.26 -12.31
C TYR A 40 -16.71 1.87 -11.98
N PRO A 41 -18.01 1.76 -11.64
CA PRO A 41 -18.62 0.49 -11.24
C PRO A 41 -18.55 -0.62 -12.29
N GLU A 42 -18.46 -0.25 -13.57
CA GLU A 42 -18.40 -1.16 -14.71
C GLU A 42 -17.05 -1.84 -14.92
N VAL A 43 -15.94 -1.25 -14.41
CA VAL A 43 -14.59 -1.81 -14.58
C VAL A 43 -14.47 -3.14 -13.83
N THR A 44 -14.08 -4.20 -14.52
CA THR A 44 -13.89 -5.53 -13.92
C THR A 44 -12.55 -5.64 -13.20
N PHE A 45 -12.36 -6.67 -12.36
CA PHE A 45 -11.05 -6.93 -11.74
C PHE A 45 -9.99 -7.28 -12.79
N GLU A 46 -10.38 -7.98 -13.84
CA GLU A 46 -9.52 -8.29 -14.98
C GLU A 46 -9.08 -7.01 -15.72
N ASP A 47 -9.97 -6.03 -15.87
CA ASP A 47 -9.62 -4.73 -16.46
C ASP A 47 -8.66 -3.95 -15.56
N MET A 48 -8.84 -3.99 -14.24
CA MET A 48 -7.93 -3.34 -13.29
C MET A 48 -6.51 -3.89 -13.37
N CYS A 49 -6.32 -5.16 -13.77
CA CYS A 49 -5.01 -5.79 -13.92
C CYS A 49 -4.27 -5.38 -15.20
N LYS A 50 -4.89 -4.60 -16.09
CA LYS A 50 -4.20 -4.01 -17.23
C LYS A 50 -3.28 -2.90 -16.73
N VAL A 51 -1.98 -3.11 -16.86
CA VAL A 51 -0.96 -2.16 -16.38
C VAL A 51 -1.16 -0.80 -17.05
N PHE A 52 -1.26 0.27 -16.25
CA PHE A 52 -1.54 1.64 -16.69
C PHE A 52 -2.79 1.78 -17.57
N GLY A 53 -3.81 0.97 -17.29
CA GLY A 53 -5.05 0.92 -18.06
C GLY A 53 -6.28 1.47 -17.36
N LEU A 54 -6.13 2.02 -16.15
CA LEU A 54 -7.24 2.60 -15.40
C LEU A 54 -7.68 3.95 -16.01
N PRO A 55 -8.98 4.23 -15.98
CA PRO A 55 -9.46 5.58 -16.26
C PRO A 55 -9.00 6.54 -15.16
N LYS A 56 -8.99 7.85 -15.46
CA LYS A 56 -8.61 8.88 -14.48
C LYS A 56 -9.52 8.83 -13.27
N LEU A 57 -8.92 8.63 -12.11
CA LEU A 57 -9.58 8.76 -10.81
C LEU A 57 -9.67 10.24 -10.37
N ARG A 58 -10.17 10.49 -9.20
CA ARG A 58 -10.41 11.83 -8.60
C ARG A 58 -11.56 12.59 -9.27
N THR A 59 -12.46 11.85 -9.93
CA THR A 59 -13.69 12.45 -10.51
C THR A 59 -14.78 12.57 -9.45
N LYS A 60 -14.78 11.67 -8.45
CA LYS A 60 -15.76 11.66 -7.35
C LYS A 60 -15.11 11.88 -5.99
N ALA A 61 -13.92 11.30 -5.75
CA ALA A 61 -13.27 11.36 -4.45
C ALA A 61 -11.75 11.43 -4.54
N HIS A 62 -11.14 12.06 -3.54
CA HIS A 62 -9.71 12.00 -3.25
C HIS A 62 -9.41 10.87 -2.26
N PHE A 63 -8.12 10.49 -2.16
CA PHE A 63 -7.69 9.37 -1.34
C PHE A 63 -6.59 9.75 -0.35
N CYS A 64 -6.85 9.48 0.93
CA CYS A 64 -5.87 9.61 2.00
C CYS A 64 -5.55 8.23 2.58
N ALA A 65 -4.26 7.89 2.67
CA ALA A 65 -3.79 6.65 3.28
C ALA A 65 -3.04 6.91 4.57
N ILE A 66 -3.33 6.11 5.60
CA ILE A 66 -2.73 6.19 6.94
C ILE A 66 -2.22 4.78 7.30
N PRO A 67 -0.91 4.49 7.11
CA PRO A 67 -0.39 3.16 7.41
C PRO A 67 -0.32 2.92 8.92
N SER A 68 -0.56 1.67 9.34
CA SER A 68 -0.33 1.18 10.70
C SER A 68 0.66 0.02 10.74
N THR A 69 1.38 -0.20 9.64
CA THR A 69 2.45 -1.19 9.52
C THR A 69 3.61 -0.59 8.74
N SER A 70 4.83 -0.92 9.14
CA SER A 70 6.05 -0.48 8.47
C SER A 70 6.51 -1.57 7.50
N GLY A 71 6.45 -1.33 6.17
CA GLY A 71 6.96 -2.31 5.22
C GLY A 71 6.40 -2.23 3.81
N THR A 72 5.08 -2.33 3.64
CA THR A 72 4.44 -2.40 2.31
C THR A 72 4.49 -1.09 1.52
N ALA A 73 4.59 0.05 2.23
CA ALA A 73 4.58 1.39 1.64
C ALA A 73 3.39 1.66 0.69
N THR A 74 2.25 0.98 0.90
CA THR A 74 1.09 1.12 0.00
C THR A 74 0.49 2.53 0.03
N GLU A 75 0.75 3.30 1.09
CA GLU A 75 0.34 4.70 1.23
C GLU A 75 1.00 5.64 0.22
N VAL A 76 2.12 5.22 -0.40
CA VAL A 76 2.86 6.01 -1.41
C VAL A 76 3.05 5.27 -2.73
N THR A 77 2.47 4.08 -2.92
CA THR A 77 2.68 3.26 -4.12
C THR A 77 1.51 3.32 -5.09
N ALA A 78 1.83 3.07 -6.36
CA ALA A 78 0.91 2.90 -7.47
C ALA A 78 0.41 1.46 -7.61
N PHE A 79 0.39 0.69 -6.50
CA PHE A 79 0.07 -0.73 -6.50
C PHE A 79 -1.04 -1.06 -5.52
N SER A 80 -1.80 -2.11 -5.83
CA SER A 80 -2.77 -2.76 -4.94
C SER A 80 -2.89 -4.23 -5.32
N ILE A 81 -2.90 -5.13 -4.34
CA ILE A 81 -3.02 -6.57 -4.58
C ILE A 81 -4.28 -7.10 -3.88
N ILE A 82 -5.24 -7.56 -4.67
CA ILE A 82 -6.49 -8.12 -4.17
C ILE A 82 -6.51 -9.64 -4.38
N THR A 83 -6.68 -10.38 -3.29
CA THR A 83 -6.80 -11.84 -3.34
C THR A 83 -8.27 -12.26 -3.46
N ASP A 84 -8.57 -13.05 -4.45
CA ASP A 84 -9.82 -13.80 -4.57
C ASP A 84 -9.59 -15.19 -3.97
N TYR A 85 -10.07 -15.40 -2.75
CA TYR A 85 -9.88 -16.65 -2.02
C TYR A 85 -10.72 -17.81 -2.59
N GLU A 86 -11.85 -17.50 -3.23
CA GLU A 86 -12.71 -18.53 -3.84
C GLU A 86 -12.05 -19.12 -5.09
N LYS A 87 -11.47 -18.25 -5.92
CA LYS A 87 -10.79 -18.65 -7.16
C LYS A 87 -9.30 -18.99 -6.94
N GLY A 88 -8.72 -18.64 -5.79
CA GLY A 88 -7.28 -18.77 -5.54
C GLY A 88 -6.42 -17.87 -6.42
N ILE A 89 -6.94 -16.72 -6.87
CA ILE A 89 -6.29 -15.80 -7.80
C ILE A 89 -5.91 -14.51 -7.06
N LYS A 90 -4.75 -13.94 -7.42
CA LYS A 90 -4.35 -12.58 -7.04
C LYS A 90 -4.55 -11.65 -8.23
N TYR A 91 -5.21 -10.53 -7.98
CA TYR A 91 -5.37 -9.42 -8.92
C TYR A 91 -4.34 -8.32 -8.58
N PRO A 92 -3.19 -8.28 -9.28
CA PRO A 92 -2.23 -7.20 -9.12
C PRO A 92 -2.71 -5.99 -9.95
N ILE A 93 -2.99 -4.90 -9.29
CA ILE A 93 -3.38 -3.64 -9.90
C ILE A 93 -2.16 -2.72 -9.87
N ALA A 94 -1.74 -2.22 -11.03
CA ALA A 94 -0.58 -1.35 -11.17
C ALA A 94 -0.93 -0.16 -12.06
N ASP A 95 -1.16 1.00 -11.42
CA ASP A 95 -1.48 2.24 -12.12
C ASP A 95 -1.19 3.46 -11.23
N PHE A 96 -0.62 4.52 -11.80
CA PHE A 96 -0.35 5.76 -11.07
C PHE A 96 -1.63 6.44 -10.56
N GLU A 97 -2.78 6.17 -11.16
CA GLU A 97 -4.07 6.71 -10.73
C GLU A 97 -4.44 6.30 -9.30
N ILE A 98 -4.00 5.12 -8.82
CA ILE A 98 -4.28 4.65 -7.45
C ILE A 98 -3.23 5.09 -6.41
N THR A 99 -2.25 5.89 -6.78
CA THR A 99 -1.37 6.52 -5.78
C THR A 99 -2.18 7.47 -4.91
N PRO A 100 -2.13 7.36 -3.58
CA PRO A 100 -2.87 8.26 -2.69
C PRO A 100 -2.52 9.75 -2.91
N ASP A 101 -3.51 10.63 -2.74
CA ASP A 101 -3.29 12.07 -2.79
C ASP A 101 -2.57 12.59 -1.54
N VAL A 102 -2.85 11.93 -0.40
CA VAL A 102 -2.25 12.25 0.91
C VAL A 102 -1.83 10.96 1.59
N ALA A 103 -0.61 10.92 2.10
CA ALA A 103 -0.14 9.91 3.03
C ALA A 103 0.12 10.58 4.40
N ILE A 104 -0.50 10.04 5.46
CA ILE A 104 -0.22 10.47 6.84
C ILE A 104 0.55 9.33 7.49
N VAL A 105 1.86 9.52 7.65
CA VAL A 105 2.76 8.55 8.27
C VAL A 105 2.98 8.98 9.72
N ASP A 106 2.42 8.22 10.65
CA ASP A 106 2.48 8.47 12.08
C ASP A 106 3.04 7.23 12.78
N PRO A 107 4.28 7.28 13.29
CA PRO A 107 4.95 6.14 13.90
C PRO A 107 4.22 5.60 15.14
N ASP A 108 3.44 6.41 15.84
CA ASP A 108 2.63 5.96 16.99
C ASP A 108 1.65 4.86 16.59
N LEU A 109 1.17 4.85 15.34
CA LEU A 109 0.27 3.82 14.82
C LEU A 109 0.96 2.45 14.63
N ALA A 110 2.28 2.44 14.51
CA ALA A 110 3.09 1.22 14.39
C ALA A 110 3.63 0.72 15.76
N GLU A 111 3.45 1.49 16.84
CA GLU A 111 4.00 1.19 18.17
C GLU A 111 3.59 -0.18 18.69
N THR A 112 2.32 -0.54 18.50
CA THR A 112 1.74 -1.79 19.00
C THR A 112 1.87 -2.99 18.06
N MET A 113 2.63 -2.87 16.96
CA MET A 113 2.82 -3.99 16.03
C MET A 113 3.38 -5.22 16.72
N PRO A 114 2.76 -6.41 16.55
CA PRO A 114 3.29 -7.66 17.06
C PRO A 114 4.68 -7.97 16.46
N LYS A 115 5.60 -8.53 17.25
CA LYS A 115 6.98 -8.86 16.82
C LYS A 115 7.04 -9.62 15.50
N LYS A 116 6.15 -10.61 15.32
CA LYS A 116 6.09 -11.39 14.07
C LYS A 116 5.78 -10.50 12.86
N LEU A 117 4.89 -9.54 13.03
CA LEU A 117 4.53 -8.60 11.97
C LEU A 117 5.71 -7.66 11.67
N VAL A 118 6.36 -7.10 12.70
CA VAL A 118 7.56 -6.28 12.54
C VAL A 118 8.63 -6.97 11.71
N ALA A 119 8.89 -8.27 12.02
CA ALA A 119 9.88 -9.04 11.26
C ALA A 119 9.45 -9.24 9.80
N HIS A 120 8.20 -9.65 9.56
CA HIS A 120 7.72 -9.93 8.21
C HIS A 120 7.68 -8.69 7.33
N THR A 121 7.09 -7.59 7.84
CA THR A 121 6.96 -6.36 7.06
C THR A 121 8.30 -5.62 6.90
N GLY A 122 9.19 -5.70 7.91
CA GLY A 122 10.53 -5.15 7.78
C GLY A 122 11.40 -5.90 6.76
N MET A 123 11.25 -7.24 6.68
CA MET A 123 11.90 -8.03 5.63
C MET A 123 11.26 -7.80 4.25
N ASP A 124 9.97 -7.55 4.19
CA ASP A 124 9.26 -7.14 2.98
C ASP A 124 9.84 -5.81 2.45
N ALA A 125 9.97 -4.81 3.32
CA ALA A 125 10.63 -3.55 2.99
C ALA A 125 12.07 -3.73 2.48
N MET A 126 12.84 -4.64 3.11
CA MET A 126 14.20 -4.97 2.66
C MET A 126 14.18 -5.57 1.24
N THR A 127 13.24 -6.48 0.98
CA THR A 127 13.06 -7.11 -0.34
C THR A 127 12.74 -6.05 -1.40
N HIS A 128 11.76 -5.18 -1.13
CA HIS A 128 11.40 -4.07 -2.03
C HIS A 128 12.60 -3.16 -2.35
N ALA A 129 13.40 -2.83 -1.34
CA ALA A 129 14.59 -1.99 -1.55
C ALA A 129 15.64 -2.70 -2.42
N ILE A 130 15.87 -4.00 -2.21
CA ILE A 130 16.79 -4.79 -3.04
C ILE A 130 16.24 -4.90 -4.47
N GLU A 131 14.95 -5.21 -4.64
CA GLU A 131 14.30 -5.31 -5.94
C GLU A 131 14.36 -4.00 -6.72
N ALA A 132 14.14 -2.86 -6.04
CA ALA A 132 14.27 -1.54 -6.67
C ALA A 132 15.69 -1.31 -7.20
N TYR A 133 16.70 -1.68 -6.42
CA TYR A 133 18.11 -1.50 -6.80
C TYR A 133 18.53 -2.38 -7.98
N VAL A 134 18.05 -3.64 -8.05
CA VAL A 134 18.40 -4.57 -9.12
C VAL A 134 17.42 -4.55 -10.30
N SER A 135 16.41 -3.69 -10.25
CA SER A 135 15.39 -3.55 -11.29
C SER A 135 16.00 -3.11 -12.62
N THR A 136 15.46 -3.60 -13.72
CA THR A 136 15.79 -3.08 -15.06
C THR A 136 15.28 -1.66 -15.32
N ALA A 137 14.42 -1.15 -14.44
CA ALA A 137 13.91 0.22 -14.44
C ALA A 137 14.62 1.14 -13.43
N ASN A 138 15.72 0.68 -12.83
CA ASN A 138 16.52 1.48 -11.90
C ASN A 138 17.11 2.75 -12.58
N CYS A 139 17.40 3.75 -11.79
CA CYS A 139 18.00 4.99 -12.27
C CYS A 139 18.70 5.75 -11.13
N ASP A 140 19.44 6.80 -11.49
CA ASP A 140 20.20 7.62 -10.54
C ASP A 140 19.34 8.27 -9.43
N TYR A 141 18.01 8.35 -9.60
CA TYR A 141 17.10 8.83 -8.57
C TYR A 141 16.64 7.73 -7.63
N THR A 142 16.43 6.52 -8.12
CA THR A 142 15.90 5.39 -7.33
C THR A 142 16.98 4.66 -6.55
N ASP A 143 18.18 4.51 -7.12
CA ASP A 143 19.27 3.74 -6.54
C ASP A 143 19.74 4.28 -5.18
N PRO A 144 19.98 5.59 -4.99
CA PRO A 144 20.34 6.14 -3.69
C PRO A 144 19.29 5.91 -2.62
N LEU A 145 17.99 5.99 -2.98
CA LEU A 145 16.88 5.74 -2.05
C LEU A 145 16.83 4.26 -1.65
N ALA A 146 16.98 3.35 -2.61
CA ALA A 146 17.02 1.91 -2.35
C ALA A 146 18.19 1.53 -1.43
N ILE A 147 19.39 2.03 -1.72
CA ILE A 147 20.58 1.79 -0.89
C ILE A 147 20.39 2.39 0.52
N HIS A 148 19.79 3.58 0.62
CA HIS A 148 19.53 4.21 1.91
C HIS A 148 18.55 3.39 2.75
N ALA A 149 17.44 2.93 2.14
CA ALA A 149 16.46 2.06 2.78
C ALA A 149 17.10 0.76 3.29
N ILE A 150 17.93 0.08 2.48
CA ILE A 150 18.66 -1.13 2.89
C ILE A 150 19.51 -0.86 4.15
N LYS A 151 20.26 0.24 4.18
CA LYS A 151 21.09 0.60 5.32
C LYS A 151 20.28 0.91 6.58
N MET A 152 19.17 1.62 6.44
CA MET A 152 18.27 1.93 7.56
C MET A 152 17.66 0.64 8.13
N ILE A 153 17.10 -0.22 7.29
CA ILE A 153 16.49 -1.48 7.70
C ILE A 153 17.51 -2.38 8.37
N GLN A 154 18.71 -2.50 7.80
CA GLN A 154 19.79 -3.29 8.40
C GLN A 154 20.19 -2.78 9.80
N ARG A 155 20.20 -1.47 9.99
CA ARG A 155 20.55 -0.82 11.27
C ARG A 155 19.46 -0.99 12.32
N ASP A 156 18.17 -0.89 11.92
CA ASP A 156 17.09 -0.62 12.85
C ASP A 156 16.10 -1.79 13.03
N LEU A 157 15.99 -2.73 12.07
CA LEU A 157 14.99 -3.80 12.11
C LEU A 157 15.08 -4.68 13.37
N ILE A 158 16.29 -5.06 13.78
CA ILE A 158 16.48 -5.92 14.96
C ILE A 158 16.09 -5.17 16.24
N GLY A 159 16.43 -3.89 16.35
CA GLY A 159 16.03 -3.04 17.48
C GLY A 159 14.50 -2.88 17.53
N SER A 160 13.88 -2.55 16.41
CA SER A 160 12.44 -2.45 16.27
C SER A 160 11.72 -3.75 16.66
N TYR A 161 12.23 -4.90 16.21
CA TYR A 161 11.72 -6.22 16.59
C TYR A 161 11.81 -6.47 18.11
N ASN A 162 12.88 -6.00 18.76
CA ASN A 162 13.07 -6.16 20.20
C ASN A 162 12.30 -5.14 21.04
N GLY A 163 11.63 -4.18 20.42
CA GLY A 163 10.76 -3.19 21.10
C GLY A 163 11.45 -1.88 21.42
N ASP A 164 12.55 -1.56 20.75
CA ASP A 164 13.17 -0.23 20.77
C ASP A 164 12.31 0.71 19.94
N MET A 165 11.68 1.70 20.59
CA MET A 165 10.71 2.60 19.97
C MET A 165 11.37 3.59 19.02
N ASP A 166 12.59 4.08 19.32
CA ASP A 166 13.33 4.96 18.39
C ASP A 166 13.63 4.23 17.08
N LYS A 167 13.93 2.91 17.18
CA LYS A 167 14.12 2.06 15.99
C LYS A 167 12.82 1.76 15.26
N ARG A 168 11.73 1.67 15.99
CA ARG A 168 10.40 1.47 15.40
C ARG A 168 9.95 2.69 14.62
N ASP A 169 10.15 3.89 15.17
CA ASP A 169 9.94 5.17 14.49
C ASP A 169 10.75 5.23 13.19
N SER A 170 12.05 4.95 13.29
CA SER A 170 12.94 4.97 12.12
C SER A 170 12.53 4.00 11.02
N MET A 171 11.84 2.90 11.37
CA MET A 171 11.36 1.88 10.43
C MET A 171 9.99 2.20 9.84
N HIS A 172 9.26 3.14 10.39
CA HIS A 172 7.95 3.57 9.91
C HIS A 172 8.07 4.76 8.97
#